data_d949990497d18a7f1857ff0cf6eead49
#
_entry.id   d949990497d18a7f1857ff0cf6eead49
#
_cell.length_a   1.000
_cell.length_b   1.000
_cell.length_c   1.000
_cell.angle_alpha   90.00
_cell.angle_beta   90.00
_cell.angle_gamma   90.00
#
_symmetry.space_group_name_H-M   'P 1'
#
loop_
_entity.id
_entity.type
_entity.pdbx_description
1 polymer ?
#
loop_
_entity_poly.entity_id
_entity_poly.type
_entity_poly.pdbx_seq_one_letter_code
_entity_poly.pdbx_strand_id
1 'polypeptide(L)'
;MMDGGGSTCFMDAAGEGFAGDGRVIPFFLVWKLKNEQTDEPKGDKPVVEINAYSKAKDGGKKLSANFTVKEFACKDGSDAVLTAPRLVMVLQSIRSHFAAPVVIHSAYRTPQYNAKVGGAAHSQHCYGTAADISVKGQPPAAVAAYARELMPDWGGVGVYAGQGFTHIDVRETRADWTG
;
A
#
# COMPACT_ATOMS: atom_id res chain seq x y z
N MET A 1 1.52 -45.75 -29.03
CA MET A 1 2.73 -44.91 -28.87
C MET A 1 2.30 -43.49 -29.03
N MET A 2 2.20 -42.76 -27.93
CA MET A 2 2.00 -41.31 -27.95
C MET A 2 3.31 -40.67 -27.61
N ASP A 3 3.94 -40.06 -28.63
CA ASP A 3 5.09 -39.20 -28.43
C ASP A 3 4.64 -37.87 -27.86
N GLY A 4 4.90 -37.71 -26.59
CA GLY A 4 4.78 -36.41 -25.94
C GLY A 4 5.96 -35.53 -26.29
N GLY A 5 5.80 -34.73 -27.37
CA GLY A 5 6.79 -33.71 -27.73
C GLY A 5 6.82 -32.63 -26.65
N GLY A 6 7.79 -32.70 -25.73
CA GLY A 6 8.09 -31.64 -24.79
C GLY A 6 8.70 -30.45 -25.54
N SER A 7 7.99 -29.32 -25.53
CA SER A 7 8.55 -28.05 -26.02
C SER A 7 9.68 -27.63 -25.11
N THR A 8 10.92 -27.72 -25.60
CA THR A 8 12.11 -27.23 -24.88
C THR A 8 12.27 -25.74 -25.18
N CYS A 9 12.16 -24.90 -24.14
CA CYS A 9 12.46 -23.49 -24.22
C CYS A 9 13.91 -23.26 -23.78
N PHE A 10 14.66 -22.46 -24.52
CA PHE A 10 16.00 -22.02 -24.19
C PHE A 10 16.01 -20.53 -23.88
N MET A 11 16.86 -20.12 -22.97
CA MET A 11 17.13 -18.71 -22.68
C MET A 11 18.56 -18.39 -23.09
N ASP A 12 18.78 -17.21 -23.64
CA ASP A 12 20.11 -16.67 -23.89
C ASP A 12 20.67 -15.92 -22.68
N ALA A 13 21.93 -15.48 -22.78
CA ALA A 13 22.62 -14.75 -21.71
C ALA A 13 22.00 -13.33 -21.45
N ALA A 14 21.12 -12.83 -22.32
CA ALA A 14 20.39 -11.57 -22.16
C ALA A 14 19.01 -11.78 -21.51
N GLY A 15 18.58 -13.02 -21.25
CA GLY A 15 17.30 -13.35 -20.62
C GLY A 15 16.14 -13.42 -21.61
N GLU A 16 16.38 -13.46 -22.91
CA GLU A 16 15.35 -13.67 -23.91
C GLU A 16 15.08 -15.15 -24.14
N GLY A 17 13.80 -15.54 -24.12
CA GLY A 17 13.37 -16.91 -24.34
C GLY A 17 12.84 -17.14 -25.75
N PHE A 18 13.26 -18.24 -26.38
CA PHE A 18 12.81 -18.63 -27.71
C PHE A 18 12.05 -19.96 -27.66
N ALA A 19 10.94 -20.05 -28.40
CA ALA A 19 10.31 -21.32 -28.69
C ALA A 19 11.10 -22.05 -29.77
N GLY A 20 11.07 -23.38 -29.79
CA GLY A 20 11.81 -24.19 -30.75
C GLY A 20 11.44 -23.98 -32.22
N ASP A 21 10.44 -23.15 -32.51
CA ASP A 21 10.01 -22.69 -33.84
C ASP A 21 10.50 -21.29 -34.21
N GLY A 22 11.37 -20.66 -33.40
CA GLY A 22 11.96 -19.34 -33.66
C GLY A 22 11.06 -18.15 -33.37
N ARG A 23 9.88 -18.34 -32.77
CA ARG A 23 9.00 -17.23 -32.38
C ARG A 23 9.41 -16.67 -31.02
N VAL A 24 9.48 -15.34 -30.91
CA VAL A 24 9.65 -14.65 -29.64
C VAL A 24 8.34 -14.73 -28.85
N ILE A 25 8.40 -15.38 -27.67
CA ILE A 25 7.26 -15.45 -26.78
C ILE A 25 7.50 -14.47 -25.64
N PRO A 26 6.60 -13.49 -25.40
CA PRO A 26 6.73 -12.65 -24.23
C PRO A 26 6.44 -13.48 -22.96
N PHE A 27 7.50 -13.83 -22.24
CA PHE A 27 7.36 -14.48 -20.93
C PHE A 27 7.36 -13.45 -19.80
N PHE A 28 6.37 -13.55 -18.93
CA PHE A 28 6.53 -13.10 -17.56
C PHE A 28 7.13 -14.26 -16.76
N LEU A 29 8.45 -14.30 -16.64
CA LEU A 29 9.14 -15.26 -15.77
C LEU A 29 8.92 -14.83 -14.32
N VAL A 30 7.97 -15.50 -13.65
CA VAL A 30 7.92 -15.49 -12.20
C VAL A 30 9.00 -16.46 -11.72
N TRP A 31 10.17 -15.94 -11.37
CA TRP A 31 11.18 -16.71 -10.66
C TRP A 31 10.64 -17.08 -9.28
N LYS A 32 10.17 -18.31 -9.12
CA LYS A 32 10.18 -18.94 -7.80
C LYS A 32 11.64 -19.28 -7.52
N LEU A 33 12.34 -18.40 -6.81
CA LEU A 33 13.55 -18.79 -6.12
C LEU A 33 13.15 -19.98 -5.23
N LYS A 34 13.72 -21.16 -5.48
CA LYS A 34 13.77 -22.22 -4.48
C LYS A 34 14.67 -21.67 -3.38
N ASN A 35 14.07 -20.96 -2.43
CA ASN A 35 14.75 -20.72 -1.17
C ASN A 35 14.92 -22.06 -0.49
N GLU A 36 16.18 -22.34 -0.18
CA GLU A 36 16.52 -23.34 0.80
C GLU A 36 15.67 -23.10 2.05
N GLN A 37 15.19 -24.20 2.56
CA GLN A 37 14.41 -24.40 3.76
C GLN A 37 14.74 -23.40 4.88
N THR A 38 14.00 -22.30 4.95
CA THR A 38 13.79 -21.61 6.21
C THR A 38 12.46 -22.14 6.71
N ASP A 39 12.46 -22.79 7.85
CA ASP A 39 11.27 -23.21 8.59
C ASP A 39 10.35 -21.99 8.68
N GLU A 40 9.26 -21.98 7.92
CA GLU A 40 8.19 -21.01 8.12
C GLU A 40 7.60 -21.27 9.51
N PRO A 41 7.61 -20.28 10.41
CA PRO A 41 6.90 -20.42 11.67
C PRO A 41 5.41 -20.59 11.35
N LYS A 42 4.87 -21.75 11.70
CA LYS A 42 3.45 -22.05 11.60
C LYS A 42 2.66 -21.03 12.40
N GLY A 43 1.91 -20.16 11.72
CA GLY A 43 0.78 -19.49 12.31
C GLY A 43 0.89 -18.00 12.61
N ASP A 44 1.93 -17.28 12.19
CA ASP A 44 1.94 -15.82 12.32
C ASP A 44 1.07 -15.20 11.22
N LYS A 45 0.02 -14.48 11.65
CA LYS A 45 -0.72 -13.57 10.79
C LYS A 45 0.26 -12.60 10.14
N PRO A 46 0.09 -12.22 8.86
CA PRO A 46 1.00 -11.30 8.20
C PRO A 46 1.07 -10.00 9.00
N VAL A 47 2.20 -9.77 9.65
CA VAL A 47 2.43 -8.53 10.41
C VAL A 47 2.57 -7.40 9.41
N VAL A 48 1.79 -6.34 9.57
CA VAL A 48 1.91 -5.16 8.72
C VAL A 48 3.27 -4.51 8.98
N GLU A 49 4.15 -4.53 8.00
CA GLU A 49 5.47 -3.89 8.07
C GLU A 49 5.31 -2.38 8.27
N ILE A 50 6.09 -1.80 9.20
CA ILE A 50 6.10 -0.37 9.49
C ILE A 50 7.53 0.16 9.35
N ASN A 51 7.69 1.18 8.52
CA ASN A 51 8.95 1.90 8.39
C ASN A 51 8.94 3.17 9.23
N ALA A 52 10.08 3.45 9.88
CA ALA A 52 10.30 4.67 10.65
C ALA A 52 11.26 5.60 9.89
N TYR A 53 10.91 6.89 9.84
CA TYR A 53 11.68 7.93 9.18
C TYR A 53 11.83 9.15 10.08
N SER A 54 12.82 10.01 9.77
CA SER A 54 12.96 11.36 10.32
C SER A 54 12.41 12.37 9.31
N LYS A 55 11.44 13.19 9.71
CA LYS A 55 10.90 14.26 8.86
C LYS A 55 12.00 15.23 8.42
N ALA A 56 12.93 15.56 9.32
CA ALA A 56 14.03 16.49 9.05
C ALA A 56 15.04 15.91 8.05
N LYS A 57 15.39 14.61 8.17
CA LYS A 57 16.40 13.96 7.33
C LYS A 57 15.81 13.39 6.07
N ASP A 58 14.64 12.75 6.17
CA ASP A 58 14.04 11.94 5.12
C ASP A 58 12.83 12.60 4.45
N GLY A 59 12.43 13.81 4.90
CA GLY A 59 11.17 14.43 4.48
C GLY A 59 10.96 14.52 2.96
N GLY A 60 12.04 14.70 2.20
CA GLY A 60 12.03 14.72 0.74
C GLY A 60 12.14 13.34 0.08
N LYS A 61 12.40 12.28 0.84
CA LYS A 61 12.53 10.91 0.31
C LYS A 61 11.20 10.46 -0.28
N LYS A 62 11.25 9.95 -1.51
CA LYS A 62 10.09 9.37 -2.17
C LYS A 62 9.79 7.99 -1.61
N LEU A 63 8.54 7.78 -1.23
CA LEU A 63 7.98 6.48 -0.83
C LEU A 63 7.33 5.78 -2.02
N SER A 64 6.84 6.56 -2.99
CA SER A 64 6.32 6.09 -4.27
C SER A 64 6.53 7.17 -5.35
N ALA A 65 5.98 6.97 -6.53
CA ALA A 65 6.08 7.95 -7.62
C ALA A 65 5.58 9.35 -7.22
N ASN A 66 4.57 9.43 -6.34
CA ASN A 66 3.86 10.67 -6.04
C ASN A 66 3.84 11.05 -4.55
N PHE A 67 4.34 10.21 -3.67
CA PHE A 67 4.31 10.47 -2.22
C PHE A 67 5.70 10.53 -1.61
N THR A 68 5.89 11.46 -0.68
CA THR A 68 7.13 11.67 0.08
C THR A 68 6.88 11.48 1.57
N VAL A 69 7.93 11.23 2.35
CA VAL A 69 7.87 11.01 3.80
C VAL A 69 7.15 12.16 4.53
N LYS A 70 7.43 13.43 4.16
CA LYS A 70 6.84 14.60 4.85
C LYS A 70 5.32 14.66 4.82
N GLU A 71 4.68 14.05 3.79
CA GLU A 71 3.23 14.04 3.67
C GLU A 71 2.55 13.15 4.71
N PHE A 72 3.29 12.19 5.26
CA PHE A 72 2.83 11.28 6.32
C PHE A 72 3.15 11.78 7.73
N ALA A 73 3.85 12.92 7.87
CA ALA A 73 4.29 13.43 9.16
C ALA A 73 3.11 13.90 10.02
N CYS A 74 3.25 13.71 11.35
CA CYS A 74 2.31 14.27 12.32
C CYS A 74 2.31 15.80 12.29
N LYS A 75 1.15 16.40 12.54
CA LYS A 75 0.98 17.87 12.55
C LYS A 75 1.42 18.53 13.86
N ASP A 76 1.85 17.77 14.83
CA ASP A 76 2.34 18.28 16.13
C ASP A 76 3.78 18.82 16.10
N GLY A 77 4.45 18.71 14.94
CA GLY A 77 5.82 19.15 14.77
C GLY A 77 6.87 18.09 15.10
N SER A 78 6.47 16.89 15.54
CA SER A 78 7.39 15.79 15.81
C SER A 78 8.19 15.40 14.56
N ASP A 79 9.43 14.93 14.78
CA ASP A 79 10.33 14.50 13.72
C ASP A 79 10.04 13.06 13.25
N ALA A 80 9.57 12.20 14.16
CA ALA A 80 9.27 10.81 13.84
C ALA A 80 8.08 10.68 12.88
N VAL A 81 8.26 9.88 11.83
CA VAL A 81 7.21 9.53 10.87
C VAL A 81 7.16 8.02 10.73
N LEU A 82 6.04 7.42 11.10
CA LEU A 82 5.80 6.00 10.88
C LEU A 82 4.85 5.84 9.68
N THR A 83 5.16 4.92 8.79
CA THR A 83 4.23 4.57 7.70
C THR A 83 4.44 3.13 7.21
N ALA A 84 3.33 2.46 6.93
CA ALA A 84 3.33 1.15 6.31
C ALA A 84 3.57 1.28 4.80
N PRO A 85 4.52 0.54 4.18
CA PRO A 85 4.67 0.49 2.73
C PRO A 85 3.36 0.10 2.02
N ARG A 86 2.59 -0.79 2.62
CA ARG A 86 1.27 -1.23 2.13
C ARG A 86 0.28 -0.06 2.03
N LEU A 87 0.28 0.87 3.00
CA LEU A 87 -0.54 2.09 2.94
C LEU A 87 -0.13 2.97 1.74
N VAL A 88 1.17 3.18 1.57
CA VAL A 88 1.69 3.98 0.45
C VAL A 88 1.28 3.39 -0.90
N MET A 89 1.32 2.05 -1.04
CA MET A 89 0.88 1.35 -2.26
C MET A 89 -0.62 1.57 -2.53
N VAL A 90 -1.48 1.45 -1.52
CA VAL A 90 -2.93 1.70 -1.65
C VAL A 90 -3.20 3.13 -2.09
N LEU A 91 -2.55 4.11 -1.45
CA LEU A 91 -2.71 5.53 -1.81
C LEU A 91 -2.21 5.82 -3.23
N GLN A 92 -1.09 5.20 -3.64
CA GLN A 92 -0.58 5.33 -5.01
C GLN A 92 -1.53 4.71 -6.04
N SER A 93 -2.15 3.57 -5.73
CA SER A 93 -3.16 2.93 -6.60
C SER A 93 -4.39 3.83 -6.75
N ILE A 94 -4.88 4.42 -5.66
CA ILE A 94 -6.00 5.38 -5.68
C ILE A 94 -5.64 6.58 -6.57
N ARG A 95 -4.46 7.15 -6.40
CA ARG A 95 -3.99 8.28 -7.22
C ARG A 95 -3.92 7.92 -8.71
N SER A 96 -3.42 6.74 -9.04
CA SER A 96 -3.29 6.26 -10.41
C SER A 96 -4.65 6.00 -11.07
N HIS A 97 -5.58 5.38 -10.32
CA HIS A 97 -6.93 5.08 -10.80
C HIS A 97 -7.70 6.35 -11.18
N PHE A 98 -7.70 7.34 -10.31
CA PHE A 98 -8.43 8.59 -10.56
C PHE A 98 -7.64 9.57 -11.45
N ALA A 99 -6.39 9.28 -11.78
CA ALA A 99 -5.48 10.18 -12.51
C ALA A 99 -5.48 11.62 -11.94
N ALA A 100 -5.68 11.76 -10.62
CA ALA A 100 -5.88 13.03 -9.93
C ALA A 100 -5.02 13.14 -8.66
N PRO A 101 -4.64 14.35 -8.24
CA PRO A 101 -3.92 14.55 -7.00
C PRO A 101 -4.68 14.00 -5.79
N VAL A 102 -3.97 13.24 -4.95
CA VAL A 102 -4.41 12.80 -3.63
C VAL A 102 -3.79 13.73 -2.60
N VAL A 103 -4.60 14.31 -1.74
CA VAL A 103 -4.16 15.14 -0.62
C VAL A 103 -4.30 14.34 0.68
N ILE A 104 -3.21 14.21 1.42
CA ILE A 104 -3.20 13.58 2.74
C ILE A 104 -3.49 14.66 3.79
N HIS A 105 -4.66 14.60 4.41
CA HIS A 105 -5.07 15.52 5.48
C HIS A 105 -4.45 15.15 6.83
N SER A 106 -4.31 13.84 7.09
CA SER A 106 -3.69 13.30 8.29
C SER A 106 -3.19 11.89 7.97
N ALA A 107 -1.97 11.54 8.42
CA ALA A 107 -1.47 10.18 8.35
C ALA A 107 -0.96 9.76 9.74
N TYR A 108 0.34 9.65 9.96
CA TYR A 108 0.87 9.32 11.28
C TYR A 108 0.45 10.36 12.31
N ARG A 109 0.05 9.90 13.50
CA ARG A 109 -0.24 10.73 14.68
C ARG A 109 0.53 10.20 15.87
N THR A 110 1.25 11.08 16.57
CA THR A 110 1.75 10.71 17.91
C THR A 110 0.58 10.41 18.84
N PRO A 111 0.73 9.53 19.85
CA PRO A 111 -0.32 9.26 20.82
C PRO A 111 -0.87 10.54 21.49
N GLN A 112 0.02 11.49 21.78
CA GLN A 112 -0.33 12.77 22.38
C GLN A 112 -1.20 13.62 21.45
N TYR A 113 -0.81 13.71 20.16
CA TYR A 113 -1.59 14.45 19.18
C TYR A 113 -2.94 13.78 18.91
N ASN A 114 -2.95 12.44 18.84
CA ASN A 114 -4.19 11.68 18.66
C ASN A 114 -5.19 11.94 19.79
N ALA A 115 -4.74 11.94 21.05
CA ALA A 115 -5.57 12.28 22.19
C ALA A 115 -6.09 13.72 22.10
N LYS A 116 -5.24 14.68 21.71
CA LYS A 116 -5.60 16.10 21.55
C LYS A 116 -6.70 16.32 20.51
N VAL A 117 -6.72 15.53 19.44
CA VAL A 117 -7.75 15.64 18.37
C VAL A 117 -8.95 14.72 18.59
N GLY A 118 -9.05 14.06 19.75
CA GLY A 118 -10.18 13.20 20.09
C GLY A 118 -10.18 11.86 19.33
N GLY A 119 -9.02 11.40 18.87
CA GLY A 119 -8.88 10.12 18.18
C GLY A 119 -9.04 8.93 19.14
N ALA A 120 -9.49 7.79 18.61
CA ALA A 120 -9.63 6.54 19.37
C ALA A 120 -8.29 6.10 19.99
N ALA A 121 -8.31 5.46 21.16
CA ALA A 121 -7.11 5.04 21.89
C ALA A 121 -6.20 4.11 21.06
N HIS A 122 -6.80 3.24 20.24
CA HIS A 122 -6.10 2.32 19.34
C HIS A 122 -6.24 2.74 17.88
N SER A 123 -6.08 4.05 17.62
CA SER A 123 -6.18 4.60 16.26
C SER A 123 -5.09 4.05 15.35
N GLN A 124 -5.46 3.63 14.15
CA GLN A 124 -4.53 3.16 13.11
C GLN A 124 -3.53 4.27 12.69
N HIS A 125 -3.89 5.54 12.87
CA HIS A 125 -2.95 6.64 12.67
C HIS A 125 -1.74 6.58 13.60
N CYS A 126 -1.91 6.12 14.86
CA CYS A 126 -0.79 6.00 15.81
C CYS A 126 0.20 4.90 15.42
N TYR A 127 -0.23 3.95 14.63
CA TYR A 127 0.62 2.86 14.15
C TYR A 127 1.26 3.16 12.77
N GLY A 128 0.94 4.29 12.14
CA GLY A 128 1.42 4.60 10.79
C GLY A 128 0.75 3.79 9.69
N THR A 129 -0.39 3.18 9.97
CA THR A 129 -1.15 2.31 9.05
C THR A 129 -2.35 2.99 8.42
N ALA A 130 -2.62 4.27 8.73
CA ALA A 130 -3.80 5.00 8.27
C ALA A 130 -3.49 6.36 7.67
N ALA A 131 -4.37 6.80 6.75
CA ALA A 131 -4.41 8.14 6.22
C ALA A 131 -5.86 8.61 5.97
N ASP A 132 -6.11 9.87 6.29
CA ASP A 132 -7.31 10.60 5.90
C ASP A 132 -7.00 11.38 4.62
N ILE A 133 -7.70 11.09 3.53
CA ILE A 133 -7.36 11.61 2.20
C ILE A 133 -8.56 12.24 1.49
N SER A 134 -8.26 13.16 0.57
CA SER A 134 -9.19 13.56 -0.49
C SER A 134 -8.53 13.43 -1.86
N VAL A 135 -9.32 13.17 -2.87
CA VAL A 135 -8.89 13.11 -4.27
C VAL A 135 -9.53 14.27 -5.01
N LYS A 136 -8.73 15.07 -5.72
CA LYS A 136 -9.23 16.26 -6.41
C LYS A 136 -10.34 15.88 -7.40
N GLY A 137 -11.52 16.52 -7.24
CA GLY A 137 -12.66 16.32 -8.13
C GLY A 137 -13.45 15.02 -7.88
N GLN A 138 -13.12 14.25 -6.84
CA GLN A 138 -13.84 13.03 -6.50
C GLN A 138 -14.55 13.14 -5.14
N PRO A 139 -15.79 12.71 -5.03
CA PRO A 139 -16.47 12.64 -3.74
C PRO A 139 -15.88 11.52 -2.87
N PRO A 140 -15.89 11.66 -1.53
CA PRO A 140 -15.36 10.63 -0.63
C PRO A 140 -15.94 9.22 -0.87
N ALA A 141 -17.22 9.13 -1.23
CA ALA A 141 -17.87 7.85 -1.51
C ALA A 141 -17.25 7.12 -2.72
N ALA A 142 -16.87 7.83 -3.79
CA ALA A 142 -16.21 7.24 -4.95
C ALA A 142 -14.81 6.74 -4.61
N VAL A 143 -14.06 7.50 -3.81
CA VAL A 143 -12.73 7.10 -3.31
C VAL A 143 -12.85 5.86 -2.44
N ALA A 144 -13.84 5.82 -1.55
CA ALA A 144 -14.10 4.67 -0.68
C ALA A 144 -14.53 3.43 -1.48
N ALA A 145 -15.34 3.58 -2.52
CA ALA A 145 -15.74 2.45 -3.37
C ALA A 145 -14.51 1.77 -3.99
N TYR A 146 -13.63 2.54 -4.62
CA TYR A 146 -12.40 1.99 -5.19
C TYR A 146 -11.45 1.42 -4.14
N ALA A 147 -11.32 2.06 -2.96
CA ALA A 147 -10.51 1.53 -1.87
C ALA A 147 -10.98 0.14 -1.41
N ARG A 148 -12.31 -0.09 -1.39
CA ARG A 148 -12.91 -1.39 -1.07
C ARG A 148 -12.61 -2.47 -2.11
N GLU A 149 -12.53 -2.09 -3.39
CA GLU A 149 -12.10 -3.00 -4.47
C GLU A 149 -10.63 -3.42 -4.32
N LEU A 150 -9.75 -2.48 -3.91
CA LEU A 150 -8.34 -2.76 -3.62
C LEU A 150 -8.14 -3.65 -2.38
N MET A 151 -9.06 -3.57 -1.43
CA MET A 151 -8.94 -4.21 -0.11
C MET A 151 -10.21 -5.01 0.22
N PRO A 152 -10.53 -6.08 -0.55
CA PRO A 152 -11.82 -6.78 -0.40
C PRO A 152 -11.99 -7.46 0.95
N ASP A 153 -10.91 -8.02 1.51
CA ASP A 153 -10.94 -8.87 2.71
C ASP A 153 -10.18 -8.28 3.91
N TRP A 154 -9.55 -7.11 3.75
CA TRP A 154 -8.71 -6.46 4.75
C TRP A 154 -8.84 -4.95 4.65
N GLY A 155 -8.19 -4.25 5.58
CA GLY A 155 -8.16 -2.79 5.60
C GLY A 155 -9.41 -2.14 6.18
N GLY A 156 -9.30 -0.87 6.50
CA GLY A 156 -10.38 -0.02 6.99
C GLY A 156 -10.72 1.09 6.01
N VAL A 157 -12.00 1.29 5.74
CA VAL A 157 -12.50 2.38 4.87
C VAL A 157 -13.61 3.12 5.57
N GLY A 158 -13.36 4.39 5.90
CA GLY A 158 -14.33 5.31 6.49
C GLY A 158 -14.73 6.43 5.54
N VAL A 159 -16.02 6.68 5.36
CA VAL A 159 -16.54 7.78 4.52
C VAL A 159 -16.97 8.95 5.40
N TYR A 160 -16.32 10.08 5.23
CA TYR A 160 -16.62 11.34 5.95
C TYR A 160 -17.12 12.39 4.96
N ALA A 161 -18.31 12.17 4.43
CA ALA A 161 -18.88 12.98 3.34
C ALA A 161 -19.03 14.45 3.74
N GLY A 162 -19.53 14.74 4.96
CA GLY A 162 -19.69 16.09 5.47
C GLY A 162 -18.38 16.85 5.68
N GLN A 163 -17.26 16.14 5.84
CA GLN A 163 -15.93 16.69 6.06
C GLN A 163 -15.05 16.62 4.80
N GLY A 164 -15.54 15.98 3.74
CA GLY A 164 -14.88 15.94 2.43
C GLY A 164 -13.67 15.01 2.34
N PHE A 165 -13.54 13.98 3.19
CA PHE A 165 -12.42 13.05 3.16
C PHE A 165 -12.84 11.59 3.30
N THR A 166 -11.94 10.69 2.93
CA THR A 166 -12.05 9.25 3.12
C THR A 166 -10.89 8.79 4.01
N HIS A 167 -11.22 8.07 5.08
CA HIS A 167 -10.23 7.36 5.88
C HIS A 167 -9.87 6.04 5.20
N ILE A 168 -8.58 5.77 5.10
CA ILE A 168 -8.01 4.52 4.58
C ILE A 168 -7.02 3.98 5.60
N ASP A 169 -7.15 2.71 5.98
CA ASP A 169 -6.11 2.04 6.76
C ASP A 169 -5.86 0.60 6.26
N VAL A 170 -4.69 0.07 6.60
CA VAL A 170 -4.21 -1.23 6.11
C VAL A 170 -4.19 -2.29 7.21
N ARG A 171 -5.15 -2.26 8.14
CA ARG A 171 -5.33 -3.32 9.14
C ARG A 171 -5.60 -4.68 8.51
N GLU A 172 -5.38 -5.75 9.24
CA GLU A 172 -5.54 -7.12 8.71
C GLU A 172 -7.00 -7.53 8.50
N THR A 173 -7.91 -7.00 9.30
CA THR A 173 -9.34 -7.32 9.22
C THR A 173 -10.11 -6.18 8.58
N ARG A 174 -11.04 -6.50 7.71
CA ARG A 174 -11.90 -5.50 7.06
C ARG A 174 -12.75 -4.74 8.08
N ALA A 175 -12.84 -3.42 7.89
CA ALA A 175 -13.73 -2.55 8.63
C ALA A 175 -14.27 -1.43 7.73
N ASP A 176 -15.58 -1.21 7.76
CA ASP A 176 -16.25 -0.16 6.97
C ASP A 176 -17.15 0.67 7.88
N TRP A 177 -17.14 2.01 7.72
CA TRP A 177 -18.02 2.91 8.44
C TRP A 177 -18.27 4.22 7.69
N THR A 178 -19.24 4.97 8.19
CA THR A 178 -19.54 6.35 7.77
C THR A 178 -19.51 7.26 9.01
N GLY A 179 -18.97 8.47 8.87
CA GLY A 179 -18.90 9.51 9.90
C GLY A 179 -19.55 10.80 9.45
#